data_d2dfc3349d10b2d520976cda474e5a65
#
_entry.id   d2dfc3349d10b2d520976cda474e5a65
#
_cell.length_a   1.000
_cell.length_b   1.000
_cell.length_c   1.000
_cell.angle_alpha   90.00
_cell.angle_beta   90.00
_cell.angle_gamma   90.00
#
_symmetry.space_group_name_H-M   'P 1'
#
loop_
_entity.id
_entity.type
_entity.pdbx_description
1 polymer ?
#
loop_
_entity_poly.entity_id
_entity_poly.type
_entity_poly.pdbx_seq_one_letter_code
_entity_poly.pdbx_strand_id
1 'polypeptide(L)'
;MSNSSALSSSCCALILAAGKGTRMHSKKPKVLHTILGEPLLGHVAGALRPLFGEAVWAVIGHEADMVRAAFAGRDLRFVEQKEQLGTGHALMVALPELKRAGMKKVLVVNGDTPLITTDTLRDFMFYAEGADVSVATLTLENPGAYGRIVRQNGELRAIVEAKDFDVAVHGEPTGEINAGIYMLNLEAVEILVPKLGNENKSGEYYITDLVGMA
;
A
#
# COMPACT_ATOMS: atom_id res chain seq x y z
N MET A 1 -30.67 1.43 8.24
CA MET A 1 -30.28 2.49 9.17
C MET A 1 -28.78 2.71 8.98
N SER A 2 -28.42 3.78 8.29
CA SER A 2 -27.05 4.09 7.87
C SER A 2 -26.26 4.63 9.07
N ASN A 3 -25.50 3.77 9.77
CA ASN A 3 -24.43 4.24 10.62
C ASN A 3 -23.26 4.64 9.73
N SER A 4 -23.31 5.86 9.18
CA SER A 4 -22.15 6.57 8.69
C SER A 4 -21.38 7.04 9.94
N SER A 5 -20.59 6.16 10.54
CA SER A 5 -19.52 6.60 11.43
C SER A 5 -18.56 7.39 10.54
N ALA A 6 -18.60 8.72 10.66
CA ALA A 6 -17.63 9.60 10.01
C ALA A 6 -16.25 9.05 10.34
N LEU A 7 -15.49 8.65 9.33
CA LEU A 7 -14.09 8.27 9.49
C LEU A 7 -13.41 9.37 10.31
N SER A 8 -12.69 8.97 11.35
CA SER A 8 -11.97 9.93 12.21
C SER A 8 -11.18 10.90 11.34
N SER A 9 -11.27 12.20 11.64
CA SER A 9 -10.52 13.26 10.96
C SER A 9 -8.99 13.05 10.99
N SER A 10 -8.53 12.03 11.70
CA SER A 10 -7.13 11.61 11.83
C SER A 10 -6.76 10.37 11.00
N CYS A 11 -7.62 9.95 10.07
CA CYS A 11 -7.34 8.84 9.15
C CYS A 11 -7.12 9.37 7.73
N CYS A 12 -6.13 8.81 7.03
CA CYS A 12 -5.79 9.22 5.66
C CYS A 12 -5.53 8.01 4.76
N ALA A 13 -5.38 8.26 3.46
CA ALA A 13 -4.93 7.28 2.49
C ALA A 13 -3.54 7.61 1.95
N LEU A 14 -2.74 6.57 1.70
CA LEU A 14 -1.43 6.63 1.05
C LEU A 14 -1.39 5.69 -0.14
N ILE A 15 -1.20 6.23 -1.33
CA ILE A 15 -1.10 5.47 -2.57
C ILE A 15 0.39 5.27 -2.89
N LEU A 16 0.83 4.01 -3.03
CA LEU A 16 2.18 3.68 -3.46
C LEU A 16 2.25 3.75 -5.00
N ALA A 17 2.89 4.78 -5.53
CA ALA A 17 2.92 5.12 -6.96
C ALA A 17 4.34 5.44 -7.50
N ALA A 18 5.41 5.14 -6.73
CA ALA A 18 6.78 5.52 -7.05
C ALA A 18 7.53 4.51 -7.96
N GLY A 19 6.96 3.32 -8.17
CA GLY A 19 7.62 2.21 -8.87
C GLY A 19 7.87 2.48 -10.36
N LYS A 20 9.01 2.00 -10.88
CA LYS A 20 9.44 2.16 -12.29
C LYS A 20 8.54 1.44 -13.30
N GLY A 21 7.78 0.42 -12.89
CA GLY A 21 6.90 -0.34 -13.79
C GLY A 21 7.66 -1.02 -14.94
N THR A 22 8.85 -1.55 -14.71
CA THR A 22 9.78 -2.08 -15.72
C THR A 22 9.16 -3.11 -16.68
N ARG A 23 8.20 -3.89 -16.19
CA ARG A 23 7.45 -4.89 -16.98
C ARG A 23 6.56 -4.28 -18.06
N MET A 24 6.25 -2.99 -17.99
CA MET A 24 5.43 -2.29 -19.00
C MET A 24 6.20 -1.89 -20.26
N HIS A 25 7.54 -1.98 -20.24
CA HIS A 25 8.40 -1.57 -21.38
C HIS A 25 8.05 -0.17 -21.94
N SER A 26 7.69 0.77 -21.09
CA SER A 26 7.22 2.11 -21.42
C SER A 26 8.03 3.17 -20.68
N LYS A 27 8.27 4.32 -21.34
CA LYS A 27 8.83 5.51 -20.68
C LYS A 27 7.81 6.23 -19.80
N LYS A 28 6.50 5.98 -20.04
CA LYS A 28 5.43 6.55 -19.25
C LYS A 28 5.33 5.78 -17.92
N PRO A 29 5.29 6.46 -16.76
CA PRO A 29 5.06 5.81 -15.47
C PRO A 29 3.86 4.88 -15.49
N LYS A 30 3.98 3.70 -14.86
CA LYS A 30 2.91 2.69 -14.83
C LYS A 30 1.57 3.29 -14.42
N VAL A 31 1.57 4.11 -13.39
CA VAL A 31 0.37 4.72 -12.80
C VAL A 31 -0.32 5.77 -13.69
N LEU A 32 0.35 6.23 -14.74
CA LEU A 32 -0.21 7.14 -15.74
C LEU A 32 -0.82 6.42 -16.95
N HIS A 33 -0.63 5.11 -17.12
CA HIS A 33 -1.37 4.38 -18.15
C HIS A 33 -2.87 4.46 -17.86
N THR A 34 -3.68 4.50 -18.91
CA THR A 34 -5.11 4.82 -18.78
C THR A 34 -6.00 3.61 -19.04
N ILE A 35 -7.08 3.55 -18.29
CA ILE A 35 -8.25 2.70 -18.56
C ILE A 35 -9.44 3.64 -18.73
N LEU A 36 -10.16 3.52 -19.85
CA LEU A 36 -11.31 4.39 -20.19
C LEU A 36 -10.97 5.89 -20.13
N GLY A 37 -9.73 6.26 -20.52
CA GLY A 37 -9.27 7.65 -20.55
C GLY A 37 -8.76 8.21 -19.22
N GLU A 38 -8.95 7.53 -18.09
CA GLU A 38 -8.48 7.94 -16.77
C GLU A 38 -7.20 7.17 -16.39
N PRO A 39 -6.14 7.83 -15.86
CA PRO A 39 -4.95 7.17 -15.33
C PRO A 39 -5.26 6.14 -14.24
N LEU A 40 -4.46 5.06 -14.14
CA LEU A 40 -4.60 4.06 -13.08
C LEU A 40 -4.63 4.72 -11.69
N LEU A 41 -3.72 5.66 -11.43
CA LEU A 41 -3.69 6.43 -10.19
C LEU A 41 -4.98 7.22 -9.96
N GLY A 42 -5.61 7.74 -11.03
CA GLY A 42 -6.86 8.49 -10.95
C GLY A 42 -8.03 7.62 -10.51
N HIS A 43 -8.11 6.38 -11.02
CA HIS A 43 -9.10 5.40 -10.56
C HIS A 43 -8.95 5.09 -9.07
N VAL A 44 -7.71 4.84 -8.61
CA VAL A 44 -7.43 4.55 -7.19
C VAL A 44 -7.76 5.76 -6.31
N ALA A 45 -7.33 6.96 -6.69
CA ALA A 45 -7.64 8.18 -5.95
C ALA A 45 -9.15 8.46 -5.91
N GLY A 46 -9.86 8.17 -7.02
CA GLY A 46 -11.31 8.28 -7.10
C GLY A 46 -12.05 7.35 -6.13
N ALA A 47 -11.56 6.12 -5.94
CA ALA A 47 -12.12 5.17 -4.98
C ALA A 47 -11.88 5.58 -3.51
N LEU A 48 -10.78 6.30 -3.23
CA LEU A 48 -10.41 6.76 -1.90
C LEU A 48 -11.11 8.07 -1.48
N ARG A 49 -11.38 8.96 -2.44
CA ARG A 49 -11.94 10.29 -2.17
C ARG A 49 -13.24 10.29 -1.36
N PRO A 50 -14.22 9.38 -1.59
CA PRO A 50 -15.45 9.33 -0.78
C PRO A 50 -15.20 8.99 0.70
N LEU A 51 -14.06 8.37 1.02
CA LEU A 51 -13.70 7.97 2.39
C LEU A 51 -12.83 9.02 3.09
N PHE A 52 -11.92 9.67 2.37
CA PHE A 52 -10.86 10.49 2.96
C PHE A 52 -10.89 11.97 2.54
N GLY A 53 -11.76 12.35 1.58
CA GLY A 53 -11.79 13.72 1.06
C GLY A 53 -10.43 14.14 0.50
N GLU A 54 -9.85 15.22 1.04
CA GLU A 54 -8.52 15.74 0.68
C GLU A 54 -7.36 15.05 1.39
N ALA A 55 -7.64 14.14 2.34
CA ALA A 55 -6.60 13.41 3.09
C ALA A 55 -6.08 12.20 2.31
N VAL A 56 -5.74 12.40 1.04
CA VAL A 56 -5.17 11.38 0.15
C VAL A 56 -3.79 11.82 -0.31
N TRP A 57 -2.78 11.00 -0.02
CA TRP A 57 -1.39 11.17 -0.44
C TRP A 57 -1.00 10.12 -1.47
N ALA A 58 -0.12 10.47 -2.40
CA ALA A 58 0.53 9.53 -3.28
C ALA A 58 2.06 9.67 -3.16
N VAL A 59 2.73 8.55 -2.90
CA VAL A 59 4.19 8.48 -3.01
C VAL A 59 4.53 8.30 -4.47
N ILE A 60 5.22 9.28 -5.04
CA ILE A 60 5.69 9.31 -6.43
C ILE A 60 7.22 9.28 -6.46
N GLY A 61 7.81 8.85 -7.57
CA GLY A 61 9.27 8.75 -7.65
C GLY A 61 9.76 8.75 -9.08
N HIS A 62 9.72 7.63 -9.78
CA HIS A 62 10.11 7.58 -11.19
C HIS A 62 9.23 8.52 -12.02
N GLU A 63 9.87 9.47 -12.74
CA GLU A 63 9.18 10.51 -13.54
C GLU A 63 8.13 11.29 -12.71
N ALA A 64 8.49 11.68 -11.48
CA ALA A 64 7.60 12.36 -10.53
C ALA A 64 6.93 13.60 -11.14
N ASP A 65 7.66 14.40 -11.95
CA ASP A 65 7.14 15.61 -12.57
C ASP A 65 6.03 15.31 -13.59
N MET A 66 6.12 14.20 -14.31
CA MET A 66 5.05 13.75 -15.21
C MET A 66 3.78 13.42 -14.42
N VAL A 67 3.93 12.77 -13.26
CA VAL A 67 2.79 12.44 -12.38
C VAL A 67 2.18 13.71 -11.81
N ARG A 68 3.00 14.63 -11.30
CA ARG A 68 2.52 15.93 -10.78
C ARG A 68 1.75 16.71 -11.83
N ALA A 69 2.29 16.80 -13.06
CA ALA A 69 1.66 17.51 -14.16
C ALA A 69 0.32 16.88 -14.56
N ALA A 70 0.24 15.55 -14.62
CA ALA A 70 -1.00 14.83 -14.97
C ALA A 70 -2.14 15.01 -13.95
N PHE A 71 -1.78 15.32 -12.69
CA PHE A 71 -2.73 15.52 -11.60
C PHE A 71 -2.80 16.99 -11.11
N ALA A 72 -2.27 17.93 -11.89
CA ALA A 72 -2.39 19.35 -11.57
C ALA A 72 -3.86 19.77 -11.44
N GLY A 73 -4.21 20.45 -10.34
CA GLY A 73 -5.59 20.88 -10.06
C GLY A 73 -6.51 19.78 -9.52
N ARG A 74 -5.99 18.56 -9.25
CA ARG A 74 -6.73 17.50 -8.55
C ARG A 74 -6.30 17.48 -7.08
N ASP A 75 -7.24 17.20 -6.17
CA ASP A 75 -6.98 17.12 -4.72
C ASP A 75 -6.22 15.83 -4.38
N LEU A 76 -4.93 15.82 -4.71
CA LEU A 76 -4.00 14.73 -4.42
C LEU A 76 -2.70 15.32 -3.93
N ARG A 77 -2.28 14.92 -2.73
CA ARG A 77 -1.02 15.38 -2.13
C ARG A 77 0.10 14.43 -2.51
N PHE A 78 1.29 14.97 -2.78
CA PHE A 78 2.42 14.19 -3.23
C PHE A 78 3.55 14.18 -2.22
N VAL A 79 4.13 12.99 -2.00
CA VAL A 79 5.40 12.79 -1.33
C VAL A 79 6.35 12.16 -2.33
N GLU A 80 7.57 12.67 -2.45
CA GLU A 80 8.53 12.16 -3.41
C GLU A 80 9.50 11.17 -2.77
N GLN A 81 9.51 9.96 -3.30
CA GLN A 81 10.51 8.94 -3.02
C GLN A 81 11.63 9.06 -4.07
N LYS A 82 12.70 9.79 -3.75
CA LYS A 82 13.81 10.05 -4.68
C LYS A 82 14.53 8.78 -5.12
N GLU A 83 14.76 7.88 -4.18
CA GLU A 83 15.36 6.56 -4.42
C GLU A 83 14.30 5.49 -4.23
N GLN A 84 14.05 4.66 -5.25
CA GLN A 84 13.03 3.60 -5.20
C GLN A 84 13.59 2.37 -4.48
N LEU A 85 13.69 2.44 -3.15
CA LEU A 85 14.24 1.39 -2.28
C LEU A 85 13.16 0.46 -1.70
N GLY A 86 12.00 0.36 -2.33
CA GLY A 86 10.93 -0.55 -1.95
C GLY A 86 9.73 0.13 -1.30
N THR A 87 8.71 -0.67 -0.98
CA THR A 87 7.41 -0.22 -0.44
C THR A 87 7.50 0.26 1.01
N GLY A 88 8.35 -0.37 1.83
CA GLY A 88 8.65 0.09 3.18
C GLY A 88 9.34 1.45 3.17
N HIS A 89 10.30 1.67 2.25
CA HIS A 89 10.94 2.97 2.08
C HIS A 89 9.95 4.05 1.62
N ALA A 90 8.97 3.71 0.78
CA ALA A 90 7.89 4.64 0.41
C ALA A 90 7.09 5.09 1.64
N LEU A 91 6.80 4.18 2.57
CA LEU A 91 6.18 4.53 3.85
C LEU A 91 7.10 5.39 4.74
N MET A 92 8.40 5.07 4.80
CA MET A 92 9.39 5.87 5.55
C MET A 92 9.38 7.33 5.12
N VAL A 93 9.39 7.60 3.82
CA VAL A 93 9.42 8.98 3.32
C VAL A 93 8.08 9.69 3.49
N ALA A 94 6.96 8.96 3.51
CA ALA A 94 5.63 9.55 3.72
C ALA A 94 5.31 9.85 5.19
N LEU A 95 5.81 9.03 6.12
CA LEU A 95 5.47 9.09 7.54
C LEU A 95 5.61 10.49 8.17
N PRO A 96 6.71 11.25 7.96
CA PRO A 96 6.84 12.60 8.52
C PRO A 96 5.74 13.58 8.06
N GLU A 97 5.33 13.48 6.79
CA GLU A 97 4.27 14.33 6.23
C GLU A 97 2.90 13.98 6.82
N LEU A 98 2.60 12.68 6.93
CA LEU A 98 1.34 12.21 7.51
C LEU A 98 1.22 12.64 8.99
N LYS A 99 2.31 12.51 9.75
CA LYS A 99 2.36 12.96 11.16
C LYS A 99 2.20 14.47 11.28
N ARG A 100 2.87 15.26 10.44
CA ARG A 100 2.74 16.73 10.44
C ARG A 100 1.30 17.16 10.12
N ALA A 101 0.59 16.37 9.32
CA ALA A 101 -0.84 16.59 9.04
C ALA A 101 -1.77 16.09 10.16
N GLY A 102 -1.24 15.56 11.27
CA GLY A 102 -2.03 15.11 12.42
C GLY A 102 -2.70 13.74 12.21
N MET A 103 -2.25 12.97 11.23
CA MET A 103 -2.82 11.65 10.95
C MET A 103 -2.38 10.63 12.01
N LYS A 104 -3.29 9.75 12.40
CA LYS A 104 -3.06 8.65 13.35
C LYS A 104 -3.15 7.28 12.71
N LYS A 105 -3.93 7.15 11.64
CA LYS A 105 -4.10 5.92 10.88
C LYS A 105 -3.92 6.20 9.38
N VAL A 106 -3.37 5.23 8.66
CA VAL A 106 -3.22 5.31 7.21
C VAL A 106 -3.67 4.03 6.53
N LEU A 107 -4.55 4.19 5.54
CA LEU A 107 -4.86 3.13 4.58
C LEU A 107 -3.85 3.21 3.44
N VAL A 108 -3.04 2.17 3.26
CA VAL A 108 -2.04 2.07 2.19
C VAL A 108 -2.60 1.19 1.08
N VAL A 109 -2.52 1.67 -0.17
CA VAL A 109 -2.93 0.93 -1.37
C VAL A 109 -1.92 1.12 -2.49
N ASN A 110 -1.91 0.20 -3.46
CA ASN A 110 -1.08 0.32 -4.66
C ASN A 110 -1.76 1.23 -5.70
N GLY A 111 -0.99 2.10 -6.36
CA GLY A 111 -1.48 3.02 -7.39
C GLY A 111 -1.80 2.37 -8.74
N ASP A 112 -1.60 1.07 -8.87
CA ASP A 112 -1.81 0.28 -10.07
C ASP A 112 -2.94 -0.77 -9.94
N THR A 113 -3.82 -0.59 -8.97
CA THR A 113 -5.00 -1.43 -8.71
C THR A 113 -6.31 -0.69 -9.04
N PRO A 114 -6.57 -0.34 -10.31
CA PRO A 114 -7.65 0.59 -10.71
C PRO A 114 -9.06 0.08 -10.48
N LEU A 115 -9.23 -1.21 -10.21
CA LEU A 115 -10.55 -1.83 -10.00
C LEU A 115 -10.95 -1.90 -8.52
N ILE A 116 -10.10 -1.37 -7.61
CA ILE A 116 -10.47 -1.29 -6.20
C ILE A 116 -11.69 -0.36 -6.03
N THR A 117 -12.65 -0.77 -5.20
CA THR A 117 -13.86 0.01 -4.98
C THR A 117 -13.87 0.66 -3.60
N THR A 118 -14.60 1.77 -3.47
CA THR A 118 -14.83 2.44 -2.19
C THR A 118 -15.45 1.51 -1.16
N ASP A 119 -16.37 0.64 -1.58
CA ASP A 119 -17.06 -0.29 -0.68
C ASP A 119 -16.10 -1.36 -0.15
N THR A 120 -15.27 -1.96 -1.01
CA THR A 120 -14.22 -2.90 -0.58
C THR A 120 -13.27 -2.25 0.45
N LEU A 121 -12.87 -1.00 0.22
CA LEU A 121 -11.99 -0.28 1.14
C LEU A 121 -12.68 0.02 2.47
N ARG A 122 -13.96 0.40 2.44
CA ARG A 122 -14.77 0.64 3.64
C ARG A 122 -14.91 -0.62 4.48
N ASP A 123 -15.24 -1.74 3.85
CA ASP A 123 -15.38 -3.02 4.53
C ASP A 123 -14.05 -3.46 5.15
N PHE A 124 -12.95 -3.34 4.40
CA PHE A 124 -11.61 -3.65 4.93
C PHE A 124 -11.28 -2.79 6.17
N MET A 125 -11.52 -1.48 6.11
CA MET A 125 -11.27 -0.58 7.25
C MET A 125 -12.11 -0.92 8.47
N PHE A 126 -13.35 -1.36 8.27
CA PHE A 126 -14.21 -1.83 9.35
C PHE A 126 -13.62 -3.05 10.08
N TYR A 127 -13.16 -4.05 9.32
CA TYR A 127 -12.54 -5.25 9.91
C TYR A 127 -11.12 -5.01 10.46
N ALA A 128 -10.45 -3.96 10.02
CA ALA A 128 -9.11 -3.57 10.48
C ALA A 128 -9.14 -2.74 11.78
N GLU A 129 -10.33 -2.44 12.33
CA GLU A 129 -10.45 -1.60 13.52
C GLU A 129 -9.82 -2.27 14.74
N GLY A 130 -9.02 -1.50 15.50
CA GLY A 130 -8.38 -1.96 16.74
C GLY A 130 -7.02 -2.63 16.56
N ALA A 131 -6.60 -2.98 15.34
CA ALA A 131 -5.28 -3.54 15.09
C ALA A 131 -4.23 -2.45 14.74
N ASP A 132 -2.97 -2.71 15.10
CA ASP A 132 -1.86 -1.84 14.73
C ASP A 132 -1.46 -2.00 13.27
N VAL A 133 -1.47 -3.22 12.75
CA VAL A 133 -1.21 -3.56 11.36
C VAL A 133 -2.26 -4.56 10.89
N SER A 134 -2.99 -4.21 9.84
CA SER A 134 -3.91 -5.12 9.15
C SER A 134 -3.56 -5.19 7.67
N VAL A 135 -3.78 -6.34 7.06
CA VAL A 135 -3.56 -6.58 5.64
C VAL A 135 -4.77 -7.29 5.03
N ALA A 136 -5.16 -6.89 3.83
CA ALA A 136 -6.14 -7.63 3.04
C ALA A 136 -5.45 -8.81 2.35
N THR A 137 -6.06 -9.99 2.47
CA THR A 137 -5.58 -11.21 1.82
C THR A 137 -6.65 -11.79 0.90
N LEU A 138 -6.26 -12.62 -0.03
CA LEU A 138 -7.16 -13.43 -0.84
C LEU A 138 -6.47 -14.74 -1.23
N THR A 139 -7.25 -15.77 -1.55
CA THR A 139 -6.72 -17.06 -1.97
C THR A 139 -6.82 -17.21 -3.48
N LEU A 140 -5.72 -17.57 -4.13
CA LEU A 140 -5.61 -17.84 -5.57
C LEU A 140 -5.14 -19.29 -5.79
N GLU A 141 -5.68 -19.95 -6.79
CA GLU A 141 -5.19 -21.27 -7.25
C GLU A 141 -3.74 -21.18 -7.73
N ASN A 142 -3.41 -20.09 -8.44
CA ASN A 142 -2.06 -19.81 -8.89
C ASN A 142 -1.60 -18.44 -8.37
N PRO A 143 -0.89 -18.41 -7.25
CA PRO A 143 -0.49 -17.16 -6.60
C PRO A 143 0.60 -16.36 -7.35
N GLY A 144 1.20 -16.90 -8.39
CA GLY A 144 2.14 -16.19 -9.27
C GLY A 144 3.24 -15.43 -8.52
N ALA A 145 3.36 -14.13 -8.79
CA ALA A 145 4.40 -13.25 -8.23
C ALA A 145 3.95 -12.48 -6.97
N TYR A 146 2.78 -12.77 -6.40
CA TYR A 146 2.31 -12.11 -5.18
C TYR A 146 3.07 -12.60 -3.94
N GLY A 147 3.17 -11.75 -2.92
CA GLY A 147 3.67 -12.14 -1.60
C GLY A 147 2.78 -13.20 -0.97
N ARG A 148 3.39 -14.18 -0.31
CA ARG A 148 2.71 -15.32 0.33
C ARG A 148 2.39 -15.00 1.77
N ILE A 149 1.17 -15.34 2.19
CA ILE A 149 0.79 -15.29 3.60
C ILE A 149 1.29 -16.54 4.29
N VAL A 150 2.05 -16.35 5.35
CA VAL A 150 2.54 -17.43 6.23
C VAL A 150 1.75 -17.37 7.53
N ARG A 151 1.05 -18.48 7.85
CA ARG A 151 0.31 -18.62 9.09
C ARG A 151 0.93 -19.70 9.97
N GLN A 152 0.90 -19.46 11.26
CA GLN A 152 1.27 -20.44 12.27
C GLN A 152 0.10 -20.60 13.26
N ASN A 153 -0.43 -21.80 13.42
CA ASN A 153 -1.60 -22.07 14.25
C ASN A 153 -2.84 -21.20 13.91
N GLY A 154 -3.01 -20.87 12.62
CA GLY A 154 -4.09 -20.00 12.13
C GLY A 154 -3.80 -18.49 12.21
N GLU A 155 -2.82 -18.07 12.98
CA GLU A 155 -2.43 -16.67 13.12
C GLU A 155 -1.52 -16.23 11.96
N LEU A 156 -1.69 -15.00 11.52
CA LEU A 156 -0.81 -14.37 10.52
C LEU A 156 0.58 -14.14 11.13
N ARG A 157 1.59 -14.81 10.57
CA ARG A 157 2.95 -14.74 11.10
C ARG A 157 3.87 -13.86 10.28
N ALA A 158 3.74 -13.92 8.95
CA ALA A 158 4.57 -13.14 8.04
C ALA A 158 3.90 -13.03 6.67
N ILE A 159 4.37 -12.07 5.91
CA ILE A 159 4.15 -11.99 4.46
C ILE A 159 5.53 -12.10 3.81
N VAL A 160 5.73 -13.11 3.00
CA VAL A 160 7.00 -13.36 2.32
C VAL A 160 6.85 -13.10 0.83
N GLU A 161 7.64 -12.19 0.30
CA GLU A 161 7.62 -11.89 -1.14
C GLU A 161 7.96 -13.16 -1.96
N ALA A 162 7.31 -13.30 -3.13
CA ALA A 162 7.43 -14.53 -3.93
C ALA A 162 8.88 -14.92 -4.27
N LYS A 163 9.76 -13.93 -4.44
CA LYS A 163 11.19 -14.14 -4.72
C LYS A 163 11.96 -14.72 -3.53
N ASP A 164 11.52 -14.37 -2.32
CA ASP A 164 12.18 -14.73 -1.06
C ASP A 164 11.55 -15.99 -0.43
N PHE A 165 10.39 -16.44 -0.94
CA PHE A 165 9.68 -17.60 -0.43
C PHE A 165 10.48 -18.89 -0.68
N ASP A 166 10.70 -19.65 0.38
CA ASP A 166 11.36 -20.95 0.38
C ASP A 166 10.48 -21.97 1.11
N VAL A 167 10.06 -23.01 0.40
CA VAL A 167 9.20 -24.07 0.94
C VAL A 167 9.84 -24.79 2.14
N ALA A 168 11.17 -24.95 2.13
CA ALA A 168 11.89 -25.60 3.23
C ALA A 168 11.83 -24.79 4.53
N VAL A 169 11.68 -23.47 4.42
CA VAL A 169 11.63 -22.55 5.57
C VAL A 169 10.19 -22.22 5.97
N HIS A 170 9.32 -21.96 4.97
CA HIS A 170 8.00 -21.39 5.17
C HIS A 170 6.86 -22.41 5.04
N GLY A 171 7.18 -23.66 4.66
CA GLY A 171 6.19 -24.71 4.37
C GLY A 171 5.54 -24.57 3.00
N GLU A 172 4.59 -25.46 2.70
CA GLU A 172 3.86 -25.44 1.43
C GLU A 172 2.95 -24.20 1.35
N PRO A 173 2.92 -23.50 0.18
CA PRO A 173 2.09 -22.31 0.03
C PRO A 173 0.61 -22.68 0.03
N THR A 174 -0.17 -21.98 0.85
CA THR A 174 -1.64 -22.20 0.98
C THR A 174 -2.45 -21.59 -0.17
N GLY A 175 -1.81 -20.87 -1.09
CA GLY A 175 -2.50 -20.07 -2.09
C GLY A 175 -2.96 -18.69 -1.56
N GLU A 176 -2.90 -18.45 -0.25
CA GLU A 176 -3.22 -17.15 0.33
C GLU A 176 -2.13 -16.13 0.02
N ILE A 177 -2.53 -14.97 -0.50
CA ILE A 177 -1.62 -13.92 -0.97
C ILE A 177 -1.94 -12.58 -0.34
N ASN A 178 -0.93 -11.71 -0.34
CA ASN A 178 -1.03 -10.30 -0.02
C ASN A 178 -1.72 -9.52 -1.15
N ALA A 179 -2.87 -8.90 -0.87
CA ALA A 179 -3.59 -8.06 -1.82
C ALA A 179 -3.01 -6.64 -1.96
N GLY A 180 -2.00 -6.27 -1.16
CA GLY A 180 -1.37 -4.96 -1.23
C GLY A 180 -2.19 -3.81 -0.64
N ILE A 181 -3.12 -4.12 0.28
CA ILE A 181 -3.94 -3.14 1.01
C ILE A 181 -3.64 -3.32 2.49
N TYR A 182 -3.26 -2.22 3.15
CA TYR A 182 -2.90 -2.24 4.58
C TYR A 182 -3.63 -1.14 5.32
N MET A 183 -4.02 -1.42 6.57
CA MET A 183 -4.41 -0.40 7.53
C MET A 183 -3.36 -0.36 8.64
N LEU A 184 -2.77 0.79 8.88
CA LEU A 184 -1.64 0.95 9.78
C LEU A 184 -1.94 2.02 10.84
N ASN A 185 -1.65 1.71 12.09
CA ASN A 185 -1.58 2.67 13.18
C ASN A 185 -0.22 3.38 13.12
N LEU A 186 -0.20 4.70 12.93
CA LEU A 186 1.04 5.45 12.72
C LEU A 186 1.93 5.51 13.97
N GLU A 187 1.39 5.40 15.19
CA GLU A 187 2.18 5.31 16.41
C GLU A 187 2.99 4.00 16.48
N ALA A 188 2.34 2.86 16.13
CA ALA A 188 3.02 1.57 16.04
C ALA A 188 4.05 1.55 14.91
N VAL A 189 3.67 2.04 13.72
CA VAL A 189 4.54 2.09 12.54
C VAL A 189 5.77 2.96 12.76
N GLU A 190 5.67 4.06 13.48
CA GLU A 190 6.82 4.91 13.83
C GLU A 190 7.91 4.16 14.58
N ILE A 191 7.53 3.19 15.42
CA ILE A 191 8.46 2.35 16.18
C ILE A 191 9.05 1.23 15.31
N LEU A 192 8.27 0.72 14.36
CA LEU A 192 8.62 -0.44 13.54
C LEU A 192 9.44 -0.06 12.31
N VAL A 193 9.06 1.03 11.62
CA VAL A 193 9.68 1.47 10.36
C VAL A 193 11.21 1.62 10.44
N PRO A 194 11.82 2.18 11.50
CA PRO A 194 13.28 2.25 11.62
C PRO A 194 13.99 0.90 11.72
N LYS A 195 13.25 -0.17 12.00
CA LYS A 195 13.77 -1.54 12.13
C LYS A 195 13.66 -2.35 10.85
N LEU A 196 13.00 -1.81 9.81
CA LEU A 196 12.92 -2.48 8.52
C LEU A 196 14.31 -2.68 7.93
N GLY A 197 14.60 -3.89 7.52
CA GLY A 197 15.82 -4.26 6.81
C GLY A 197 15.62 -4.32 5.30
N ASN A 198 16.72 -4.48 4.57
CA ASN A 198 16.71 -4.73 3.13
C ASN A 198 17.58 -5.95 2.75
N GLU A 199 17.82 -6.82 3.71
CA GLU A 199 18.58 -8.06 3.52
C GLU A 199 17.70 -9.15 2.89
N ASN A 200 17.25 -8.90 1.65
CA ASN A 200 16.43 -9.78 0.85
C ASN A 200 16.92 -9.81 -0.60
N LYS A 201 16.39 -10.70 -1.43
CA LYS A 201 16.84 -10.88 -2.83
C LYS A 201 16.66 -9.63 -3.72
N SER A 202 15.84 -8.67 -3.32
CA SER A 202 15.65 -7.42 -4.06
C SER A 202 16.51 -6.27 -3.51
N GLY A 203 17.06 -6.36 -2.29
CA GLY A 203 17.74 -5.26 -1.60
C GLY A 203 16.79 -4.11 -1.24
N GLU A 204 15.51 -4.38 -1.07
CA GLU A 204 14.45 -3.40 -0.86
C GLU A 204 13.89 -3.47 0.56
N TYR A 205 13.45 -2.35 1.09
CA TYR A 205 12.66 -2.30 2.33
C TYR A 205 11.21 -2.65 2.00
N TYR A 206 10.70 -3.74 2.54
CA TYR A 206 9.34 -4.19 2.29
C TYR A 206 8.37 -3.72 3.38
N ILE A 207 7.21 -3.19 2.97
CA ILE A 207 6.10 -2.89 3.90
C ILE A 207 5.54 -4.17 4.54
N THR A 208 5.66 -5.30 3.83
CA THR A 208 5.23 -6.62 4.29
C THR A 208 5.92 -7.08 5.56
N ASP A 209 7.16 -6.64 5.80
CA ASP A 209 7.93 -7.00 6.98
C ASP A 209 7.33 -6.45 8.27
N LEU A 210 6.55 -5.36 8.19
CA LEU A 210 5.83 -4.81 9.34
C LEU A 210 4.89 -5.82 10.00
N VAL A 211 4.31 -6.74 9.22
CA VAL A 211 3.39 -7.77 9.72
C VAL A 211 4.08 -8.73 10.69
N GLY A 212 5.31 -9.12 10.39
CA GLY A 212 6.07 -10.01 11.27
C GLY A 212 6.65 -9.32 12.52
N MET A 213 6.58 -7.99 12.57
CA MET A 213 7.11 -7.16 13.66
C MET A 213 6.01 -6.65 14.60
N ALA A 214 4.75 -6.63 14.17
CA ALA A 214 3.59 -6.22 14.94
C ALA A 214 3.04 -7.39 15.76
#